data_73d8fb299ddf58361e304dd282d55531
#
_entry.id   73d8fb299ddf58361e304dd282d55531
#
_cell.length_a   1.000
_cell.length_b   1.000
_cell.length_c   1.000
_cell.angle_alpha   90.00
_cell.angle_beta   90.00
_cell.angle_gamma   90.00
#
_symmetry.space_group_name_H-M   'P 1'
#
loop_
_entity.id
_entity.type
_entity.pdbx_description
1 polymer ?
#
loop_
_entity_poly.entity_id
_entity_poly.type
_entity_poly.pdbx_seq_one_letter_code
_entity_poly.pdbx_strand_id
1 'polypeptide(L)'
;MENNTHVSIEELQSLQRFGDLLEEASRNLQSDLYHAEPNRNAPDAIGFHWYGERLNVHSRLTGIDFYLHTGIIYLPETKVGFMVEVDKKNNIPSYDRLREKLIGTDDFDVTKVEPDYLKLFMKEAEFSKLCGSDTETQASMIKKFLDDALCAIVKTEALYSFRITSETLSNIYSLAGLLRDAVDNAEGEDYVIAVNKADPDNFGQYSMGYRLWLNSRKSSTRMYAYFGIIYSYKKSPAGVFAEIDEPSNKDCFARVKKNLAVPADIEWSDQAPSFIKLFMPQEKVQKLNQSDLSVQKKMLTAFLEECCQLLVDASNK
;
A
#
# COMPACT_ATOMS: atom_id res chain seq x y z
N MET A 1 -39.31 -3.81 22.23
CA MET A 1 -38.75 -3.22 23.46
C MET A 1 -37.95 -2.03 22.99
N GLU A 2 -38.48 -0.83 23.20
CA GLU A 2 -37.74 0.39 22.95
C GLU A 2 -36.69 0.51 24.06
N ASN A 3 -35.44 0.25 23.75
CA ASN A 3 -34.35 0.60 24.63
C ASN A 3 -34.20 2.12 24.62
N ASN A 4 -34.95 2.78 25.51
CA ASN A 4 -34.69 4.18 25.84
C ASN A 4 -33.33 4.24 26.57
N THR A 5 -32.27 4.36 25.83
CA THR A 5 -30.96 4.73 26.35
C THR A 5 -31.01 6.22 26.73
N HIS A 6 -31.36 6.49 27.98
CA HIS A 6 -31.22 7.83 28.53
C HIS A 6 -29.74 8.09 28.76
N VAL A 7 -29.16 8.95 27.94
CA VAL A 7 -27.81 9.50 28.18
C VAL A 7 -27.94 10.50 29.34
N SER A 8 -27.19 10.31 30.41
CA SER A 8 -27.19 11.23 31.55
C SER A 8 -26.51 12.57 31.17
N ILE A 9 -26.79 13.62 31.93
CA ILE A 9 -26.13 14.92 31.74
C ILE A 9 -24.61 14.79 31.93
N GLU A 10 -24.15 13.97 32.85
CA GLU A 10 -22.73 13.72 33.11
C GLU A 10 -22.06 13.01 31.94
N GLU A 11 -22.75 12.05 31.33
CA GLU A 11 -22.27 11.37 30.12
C GLU A 11 -22.18 12.34 28.94
N LEU A 12 -23.17 13.19 28.72
CA LEU A 12 -23.15 14.24 27.70
C LEU A 12 -22.01 15.23 27.90
N GLN A 13 -21.79 15.69 29.14
CA GLN A 13 -20.67 16.58 29.46
C GLN A 13 -19.32 15.91 29.25
N SER A 14 -19.21 14.61 29.56
CA SER A 14 -18.00 13.83 29.32
C SER A 14 -17.73 13.65 27.81
N LEU A 15 -18.76 13.35 27.02
CA LEU A 15 -18.67 13.27 25.56
C LEU A 15 -18.25 14.58 24.94
N GLN A 16 -18.85 15.71 25.39
CA GLN A 16 -18.48 17.03 24.91
C GLN A 16 -17.02 17.36 25.22
N ARG A 17 -16.58 17.11 26.45
CA ARG A 17 -15.19 17.33 26.85
C ARG A 17 -14.22 16.48 26.01
N PHE A 18 -14.51 15.21 25.78
CA PHE A 18 -13.70 14.36 24.93
C PHE A 18 -13.71 14.80 23.48
N GLY A 19 -14.85 15.33 23.00
CA GLY A 19 -14.95 15.95 21.69
C GLY A 19 -14.05 17.18 21.55
N ASP A 20 -14.06 18.08 22.54
CA ASP A 20 -13.20 19.26 22.56
C ASP A 20 -11.72 18.88 22.56
N LEU A 21 -11.33 17.88 23.35
CA LEU A 21 -9.95 17.36 23.38
C LEU A 21 -9.55 16.68 22.06
N LEU A 22 -10.47 15.98 21.41
CA LEU A 22 -10.26 15.38 20.11
C LEU A 22 -10.05 16.42 19.02
N GLU A 23 -10.90 17.47 19.02
CA GLU A 23 -10.79 18.61 18.11
C GLU A 23 -9.45 19.31 18.27
N GLU A 24 -9.04 19.61 19.51
CA GLU A 24 -7.73 20.19 19.79
C GLU A 24 -6.58 19.29 19.32
N ALA A 25 -6.64 17.99 19.62
CA ALA A 25 -5.65 17.03 19.18
C ALA A 25 -5.56 16.96 17.65
N SER A 26 -6.69 16.91 16.96
CA SER A 26 -6.76 16.81 15.50
C SER A 26 -6.15 18.04 14.79
N ARG A 27 -6.34 19.24 15.35
CA ARG A 27 -5.74 20.48 14.82
C ARG A 27 -4.25 20.60 15.06
N ASN A 28 -3.72 19.89 16.05
CA ASN A 28 -2.31 19.93 16.45
C ASN A 28 -1.51 18.69 16.01
N LEU A 29 -2.03 17.90 15.08
CA LEU A 29 -1.34 16.75 14.53
C LEU A 29 -0.28 17.22 13.54
N GLN A 30 0.98 16.96 13.86
CA GLN A 30 2.12 17.25 13.00
C GLN A 30 3.12 16.10 13.05
N SER A 31 3.57 15.66 11.88
CA SER A 31 4.55 14.58 11.74
C SER A 31 5.42 14.82 10.50
N ASP A 32 6.65 14.32 10.53
CA ASP A 32 7.49 14.26 9.35
C ASP A 32 6.94 13.26 8.29
N LEU A 33 6.05 12.38 8.69
CA LEU A 33 5.48 11.33 7.84
C LEU A 33 4.20 11.75 7.14
N TYR A 34 3.46 12.69 7.71
CA TYR A 34 2.19 13.14 7.17
C TYR A 34 1.89 14.61 7.51
N HIS A 35 0.92 15.17 6.80
CA HIS A 35 0.21 16.38 7.16
C HIS A 35 -1.27 16.04 7.32
N ALA A 36 -1.85 16.41 8.44
CA ALA A 36 -3.27 16.19 8.71
C ALA A 36 -3.97 17.54 8.99
N GLU A 37 -5.16 17.68 8.45
CA GLU A 37 -6.02 18.84 8.70
C GLU A 37 -7.49 18.42 8.82
N PRO A 38 -8.26 19.02 9.71
CA PRO A 38 -9.70 18.84 9.77
C PRO A 38 -10.36 19.23 8.44
N ASN A 39 -11.27 18.40 7.96
CA ASN A 39 -12.01 18.66 6.72
C ASN A 39 -13.10 19.74 6.92
N ARG A 40 -13.53 19.95 8.17
CA ARG A 40 -14.57 20.92 8.56
C ARG A 40 -14.14 21.70 9.79
N ASN A 41 -14.77 22.87 9.95
CA ASN A 41 -14.50 23.75 11.10
C ASN A 41 -15.21 23.32 12.40
N ALA A 42 -15.96 22.24 12.40
CA ALA A 42 -16.68 21.74 13.56
C ALA A 42 -16.77 20.22 13.55
N PRO A 43 -16.80 19.59 14.71
CA PRO A 43 -17.05 18.17 14.88
C PRO A 43 -18.31 17.72 14.16
N ASP A 44 -18.32 16.51 13.67
CA ASP A 44 -19.46 15.88 13.00
C ASP A 44 -20.06 14.81 13.92
N ALA A 45 -21.37 14.70 13.91
CA ALA A 45 -22.10 13.65 14.59
C ALA A 45 -22.86 12.82 13.56
N ILE A 46 -22.43 11.61 13.33
CA ILE A 46 -23.13 10.70 12.44
C ILE A 46 -24.05 9.81 13.28
N GLY A 47 -25.31 10.21 13.32
CA GLY A 47 -26.32 9.55 14.12
C GLY A 47 -26.02 9.66 15.63
N PHE A 48 -26.62 8.74 16.44
CA PHE A 48 -26.47 8.74 17.90
C PHE A 48 -25.24 7.96 18.40
N HIS A 49 -24.37 7.52 17.49
CA HIS A 49 -23.36 6.49 17.81
C HIS A 49 -21.93 6.97 17.71
N TRP A 50 -21.68 8.07 17.03
CA TRP A 50 -20.36 8.56 16.75
C TRP A 50 -20.31 10.08 16.87
N TYR A 51 -19.25 10.58 17.50
CA TYR A 51 -18.94 12.00 17.58
C TYR A 51 -17.46 12.21 17.31
N GLY A 52 -17.11 13.07 16.35
CA GLY A 52 -15.71 13.29 16.03
C GLY A 52 -15.45 14.16 14.82
N GLU A 53 -14.26 14.03 14.28
CA GLU A 53 -13.70 14.85 13.22
C GLU A 53 -13.48 14.04 11.93
N ARG A 54 -13.59 14.72 10.81
CA ARG A 54 -13.14 14.22 9.51
C ARG A 54 -11.81 14.85 9.19
N LEU A 55 -10.83 14.02 8.84
CA LEU A 55 -9.48 14.45 8.55
C LEU A 55 -9.11 14.18 7.10
N ASN A 56 -8.49 15.18 6.47
CA ASN A 56 -7.69 14.99 5.27
C ASN A 56 -6.26 14.75 5.71
N VAL A 57 -5.69 13.62 5.34
CA VAL A 57 -4.33 13.23 5.71
C VAL A 57 -3.51 13.03 4.46
N HIS A 58 -2.54 13.89 4.25
CA HIS A 58 -1.58 13.80 3.16
C HIS A 58 -0.34 13.04 3.63
N SER A 59 -0.06 11.89 3.03
CA SER A 59 1.16 11.14 3.31
C SER A 59 2.37 11.83 2.67
N ARG A 60 3.32 12.24 3.47
CA ARG A 60 4.61 12.75 2.98
C ARG A 60 5.52 11.64 2.44
N LEU A 61 5.25 10.39 2.81
CA LEU A 61 5.99 9.23 2.33
C LEU A 61 5.58 8.83 0.92
N THR A 62 4.29 8.95 0.59
CA THR A 62 3.74 8.40 -0.66
C THR A 62 3.10 9.46 -1.56
N GLY A 63 2.78 10.63 -1.03
CA GLY A 63 2.00 11.65 -1.72
C GLY A 63 0.52 11.30 -1.87
N ILE A 64 0.04 10.25 -1.19
CA ILE A 64 -1.36 9.82 -1.23
C ILE A 64 -2.15 10.58 -0.18
N ASP A 65 -3.35 10.97 -0.56
CA ASP A 65 -4.32 11.58 0.34
C ASP A 65 -5.28 10.51 0.88
N PHE A 66 -5.51 10.55 2.20
CA PHE A 66 -6.51 9.75 2.89
C PHE A 66 -7.60 10.65 3.41
N TYR A 67 -8.82 10.17 3.33
CA TYR A 67 -9.96 10.74 4.00
C TYR A 67 -10.35 9.83 5.15
N LEU A 68 -10.18 10.31 6.37
CA LEU A 68 -10.34 9.52 7.58
C LEU A 68 -11.41 10.15 8.48
N HIS A 69 -12.04 9.29 9.29
CA HIS A 69 -12.86 9.74 10.40
C HIS A 69 -12.12 9.39 11.70
N THR A 70 -12.12 10.31 12.65
CA THR A 70 -11.66 10.05 14.00
C THR A 70 -12.70 10.49 14.99
N GLY A 71 -12.90 9.73 16.04
CA GLY A 71 -13.96 10.05 16.97
C GLY A 71 -14.11 9.07 18.11
N ILE A 72 -15.20 9.26 18.82
CA ILE A 72 -15.66 8.41 19.89
C ILE A 72 -16.90 7.67 19.41
N ILE A 73 -16.90 6.35 19.56
CA ILE A 73 -18.10 5.53 19.47
C ILE A 73 -18.59 5.31 20.88
N TYR A 74 -19.86 5.57 21.15
CA TYR A 74 -20.45 5.58 22.51
C TYR A 74 -21.72 4.75 22.65
N LEU A 75 -22.06 3.88 21.70
CA LEU A 75 -23.18 2.97 21.86
C LEU A 75 -22.76 1.52 22.17
N PRO A 76 -23.57 0.83 23.00
CA PRO A 76 -23.22 -0.48 23.54
C PRO A 76 -23.16 -1.62 22.52
N GLU A 77 -23.76 -1.44 21.34
CA GLU A 77 -23.80 -2.48 20.28
C GLU A 77 -22.49 -2.56 19.50
N THR A 78 -21.62 -1.57 19.66
CA THR A 78 -20.30 -1.51 19.08
C THR A 78 -19.26 -1.31 20.18
N LYS A 79 -18.00 -1.57 19.90
CA LYS A 79 -16.93 -1.28 20.83
C LYS A 79 -16.92 0.22 21.16
N VAL A 80 -17.09 0.55 22.44
CA VAL A 80 -17.00 1.94 22.92
C VAL A 80 -15.53 2.34 23.02
N GLY A 81 -15.17 3.53 22.50
CA GLY A 81 -13.83 4.07 22.60
C GLY A 81 -13.45 5.04 21.52
N PHE A 82 -12.23 5.56 21.61
CA PHE A 82 -11.64 6.36 20.55
C PHE A 82 -11.26 5.49 19.37
N MET A 83 -11.52 5.97 18.15
CA MET A 83 -11.19 5.26 16.93
C MET A 83 -10.67 6.19 15.83
N VAL A 84 -9.91 5.61 14.91
CA VAL A 84 -9.64 6.16 13.58
C VAL A 84 -10.22 5.18 12.56
N GLU A 85 -11.05 5.68 11.67
CA GLU A 85 -11.75 4.91 10.65
C GLU A 85 -11.24 5.27 9.25
N VAL A 86 -10.97 4.25 8.47
CA VAL A 86 -10.71 4.32 7.04
C VAL A 86 -11.91 3.71 6.32
N ASP A 87 -12.68 4.49 5.58
CA ASP A 87 -13.75 3.95 4.76
C ASP A 87 -13.23 3.57 3.36
N LYS A 88 -13.78 2.49 2.81
CA LYS A 88 -13.38 1.97 1.50
C LYS A 88 -13.70 2.92 0.36
N LYS A 89 -14.85 3.59 0.44
CA LYS A 89 -15.36 4.45 -0.64
C LYS A 89 -14.44 5.61 -0.95
N ASN A 90 -13.90 6.25 0.09
CA ASN A 90 -13.07 7.44 -0.04
C ASN A 90 -11.56 7.10 -0.13
N ASN A 91 -11.17 5.87 0.21
CA ASN A 91 -9.77 5.45 0.28
C ASN A 91 -9.42 4.31 -0.69
N ILE A 92 -10.17 4.17 -1.80
CA ILE A 92 -9.74 3.33 -2.91
C ILE A 92 -8.50 4.02 -3.53
N PRO A 93 -7.38 3.39 -3.66
CA PRO A 93 -6.99 2.00 -3.75
C PRO A 93 -6.30 1.41 -2.51
N SER A 94 -6.13 2.20 -1.46
CA SER A 94 -5.30 1.82 -0.31
C SER A 94 -6.02 0.90 0.68
N TYR A 95 -7.36 0.95 0.70
CA TYR A 95 -8.19 0.30 1.72
C TYR A 95 -7.91 -1.19 1.92
N ASP A 96 -7.91 -1.97 0.84
CA ASP A 96 -7.76 -3.42 0.95
C ASP A 96 -6.36 -3.81 1.49
N ARG A 97 -5.32 -3.05 1.13
CA ARG A 97 -3.96 -3.23 1.64
C ARG A 97 -3.83 -2.86 3.11
N LEU A 98 -4.40 -1.71 3.49
CA LEU A 98 -4.43 -1.26 4.89
C LEU A 98 -5.16 -2.28 5.76
N ARG A 99 -6.31 -2.77 5.29
CA ARG A 99 -7.09 -3.77 6.00
C ARG A 99 -6.32 -5.07 6.20
N GLU A 100 -5.67 -5.58 5.16
CA GLU A 100 -4.88 -6.80 5.23
C GLU A 100 -3.76 -6.72 6.27
N LYS A 101 -3.06 -5.58 6.32
CA LYS A 101 -1.87 -5.43 7.17
C LYS A 101 -2.14 -4.93 8.58
N LEU A 102 -3.18 -4.11 8.77
CA LEU A 102 -3.50 -3.56 10.08
C LEU A 102 -4.39 -4.49 10.91
N ILE A 103 -5.14 -5.41 10.27
CA ILE A 103 -5.85 -6.46 11.00
C ILE A 103 -4.83 -7.45 11.57
N GLY A 104 -4.76 -7.53 12.88
CA GLY A 104 -3.87 -8.46 13.61
C GLY A 104 -2.57 -7.82 14.10
N THR A 105 -2.39 -6.50 13.95
CA THR A 105 -1.33 -5.78 14.68
C THR A 105 -1.69 -5.70 16.16
N ASP A 106 -0.66 -5.76 17.03
CA ASP A 106 -0.85 -5.63 18.47
C ASP A 106 -1.00 -4.17 18.94
N ASP A 107 -0.91 -3.19 18.03
CA ASP A 107 -0.90 -1.77 18.40
C ASP A 107 -2.31 -1.23 18.63
N PHE A 108 -3.30 -1.78 17.94
CA PHE A 108 -4.70 -1.33 18.00
C PHE A 108 -5.65 -2.51 18.13
N ASP A 109 -6.82 -2.25 18.71
CA ASP A 109 -7.94 -3.16 18.58
C ASP A 109 -8.66 -2.88 17.26
N VAL A 110 -8.63 -3.83 16.34
CA VAL A 110 -9.20 -3.67 15.00
C VAL A 110 -10.50 -4.45 14.86
N THR A 111 -11.58 -3.78 14.41
CA THR A 111 -12.83 -4.48 14.12
C THR A 111 -12.76 -5.21 12.78
N LYS A 112 -13.08 -6.50 12.80
CA LYS A 112 -13.11 -7.37 11.61
C LYS A 112 -14.47 -7.40 10.90
N VAL A 113 -15.50 -6.80 11.51
CA VAL A 113 -16.91 -7.10 11.21
C VAL A 113 -17.47 -6.29 10.04
N GLU A 114 -16.92 -5.13 9.72
CA GLU A 114 -17.45 -4.26 8.68
C GLU A 114 -16.60 -4.33 7.40
N PRO A 115 -17.13 -4.84 6.28
CA PRO A 115 -16.34 -5.06 5.07
C PRO A 115 -15.86 -3.76 4.42
N ASP A 116 -16.57 -2.65 4.62
CA ASP A 116 -16.29 -1.36 3.99
C ASP A 116 -15.65 -0.33 4.92
N TYR A 117 -15.44 -0.70 6.19
CA TYR A 117 -14.85 0.15 7.20
C TYR A 117 -13.73 -0.59 7.95
N LEU A 118 -12.58 0.06 8.06
CA LEU A 118 -11.46 -0.36 8.88
C LEU A 118 -11.39 0.61 10.06
N LYS A 119 -11.67 0.13 11.27
CA LYS A 119 -11.62 0.93 12.49
C LYS A 119 -10.48 0.48 13.37
N LEU A 120 -9.57 1.39 13.65
CA LEU A 120 -8.47 1.22 14.60
C LEU A 120 -8.90 1.86 15.92
N PHE A 121 -9.10 1.05 16.95
CA PHE A 121 -9.49 1.54 18.26
C PHE A 121 -8.31 1.67 19.20
N MET A 122 -8.36 2.68 20.06
CA MET A 122 -7.52 2.71 21.26
C MET A 122 -7.76 1.42 22.08
N LYS A 123 -6.68 0.81 22.56
CA LYS A 123 -6.79 -0.40 23.38
C LYS A 123 -7.62 -0.15 24.62
N GLU A 124 -8.39 -1.14 25.03
CA GLU A 124 -9.29 -1.05 26.19
C GLU A 124 -8.57 -0.62 27.46
N ALA A 125 -7.38 -1.15 27.71
CA ALA A 125 -6.57 -0.77 28.88
C ALA A 125 -6.13 0.71 28.84
N GLU A 126 -5.80 1.23 27.67
CA GLU A 126 -5.42 2.65 27.46
C GLU A 126 -6.66 3.54 27.58
N PHE A 127 -7.78 3.14 27.01
CA PHE A 127 -9.05 3.86 27.14
C PHE A 127 -9.53 3.94 28.58
N SER A 128 -9.44 2.83 29.33
CA SER A 128 -9.77 2.82 30.75
C SER A 128 -8.86 3.77 31.57
N LYS A 129 -7.57 3.78 31.28
CA LYS A 129 -6.61 4.72 31.87
C LYS A 129 -6.95 6.16 31.53
N LEU A 130 -7.27 6.44 30.27
CA LEU A 130 -7.68 7.76 29.80
C LEU A 130 -8.89 8.27 30.57
N CYS A 131 -9.93 7.44 30.75
CA CYS A 131 -11.13 7.83 31.49
C CYS A 131 -10.85 8.22 32.94
N GLY A 132 -9.83 7.63 33.58
CA GLY A 132 -9.42 7.91 34.95
C GLY A 132 -8.36 9.02 35.10
N SER A 133 -7.91 9.63 34.02
CA SER A 133 -6.84 10.63 34.02
C SER A 133 -7.37 12.06 34.12
N ASP A 134 -6.50 13.00 34.48
CA ASP A 134 -6.77 14.44 34.40
C ASP A 134 -6.82 14.90 32.93
N THR A 135 -7.34 16.11 32.70
CA THR A 135 -7.57 16.67 31.35
C THR A 135 -6.30 16.81 30.52
N GLU A 136 -5.16 17.17 31.10
CA GLU A 136 -3.89 17.32 30.39
C GLU A 136 -3.36 15.96 29.92
N THR A 137 -3.42 14.96 30.81
CA THR A 137 -3.08 13.58 30.50
C THR A 137 -4.02 13.02 29.41
N GLN A 138 -5.32 13.28 29.51
CA GLN A 138 -6.30 12.89 28.50
C GLN A 138 -5.96 13.46 27.12
N ALA A 139 -5.70 14.77 27.04
CA ALA A 139 -5.30 15.44 25.79
C ALA A 139 -4.06 14.80 25.18
N SER A 140 -3.02 14.55 25.98
CA SER A 140 -1.80 13.89 25.55
C SER A 140 -2.03 12.47 25.03
N MET A 141 -2.85 11.69 25.71
CA MET A 141 -3.17 10.30 25.31
C MET A 141 -3.97 10.25 24.01
N ILE A 142 -4.96 11.14 23.85
CA ILE A 142 -5.75 11.23 22.62
C ILE A 142 -4.86 11.63 21.44
N LYS A 143 -4.03 12.67 21.61
CA LYS A 143 -3.11 13.10 20.58
C LYS A 143 -2.14 12.00 20.17
N LYS A 144 -1.56 11.30 21.16
CA LYS A 144 -0.67 10.16 20.91
C LYS A 144 -1.37 9.05 20.13
N PHE A 145 -2.58 8.66 20.53
CA PHE A 145 -3.36 7.64 19.84
C PHE A 145 -3.62 8.02 18.36
N LEU A 146 -4.02 9.27 18.10
CA LEU A 146 -4.25 9.75 16.74
C LEU A 146 -2.96 9.70 15.93
N ASP A 147 -1.85 10.20 16.47
CA ASP A 147 -0.55 10.20 15.80
C ASP A 147 -0.09 8.77 15.48
N ASP A 148 -0.17 7.85 16.44
CA ASP A 148 0.18 6.44 16.26
C ASP A 148 -0.67 5.78 15.15
N ALA A 149 -1.99 6.02 15.13
CA ALA A 149 -2.89 5.47 14.12
C ALA A 149 -2.61 6.03 12.72
N LEU A 150 -2.42 7.35 12.59
CA LEU A 150 -2.08 7.98 11.32
C LEU A 150 -0.70 7.52 10.82
N CYS A 151 0.28 7.43 11.71
CA CYS A 151 1.59 6.88 11.38
C CYS A 151 1.50 5.43 10.89
N ALA A 152 0.68 4.59 11.53
CA ALA A 152 0.48 3.21 11.12
C ALA A 152 -0.16 3.12 9.72
N ILE A 153 -1.19 3.92 9.42
CA ILE A 153 -1.83 4.00 8.12
C ILE A 153 -0.82 4.43 7.05
N VAL A 154 -0.13 5.55 7.27
CA VAL A 154 0.82 6.12 6.30
C VAL A 154 2.02 5.21 6.06
N LYS A 155 2.59 4.60 7.10
CA LYS A 155 3.68 3.64 6.99
C LYS A 155 3.25 2.37 6.26
N THR A 156 2.06 1.85 6.57
CA THR A 156 1.52 0.66 5.90
C THR A 156 1.34 0.92 4.41
N GLU A 157 0.77 2.06 4.04
CA GLU A 157 0.64 2.44 2.62
C GLU A 157 2.00 2.63 1.96
N ALA A 158 2.99 3.18 2.67
CA ALA A 158 4.34 3.37 2.15
C ALA A 158 5.06 2.07 1.79
N LEU A 159 4.66 0.93 2.37
CA LEU A 159 5.18 -0.39 1.96
C LEU A 159 4.77 -0.75 0.52
N TYR A 160 3.69 -0.16 0.01
CA TYR A 160 3.12 -0.45 -1.30
C TYR A 160 3.21 0.71 -2.28
N SER A 161 3.66 1.88 -1.83
CA SER A 161 3.65 3.10 -2.61
C SER A 161 5.05 3.63 -2.82
N PHE A 162 5.35 3.96 -4.06
CA PHE A 162 6.60 4.55 -4.46
C PHE A 162 6.38 6.06 -4.68
N ARG A 163 6.92 6.90 -3.80
CA ARG A 163 6.83 8.35 -3.96
C ARG A 163 7.86 8.86 -4.95
N ILE A 164 7.40 9.58 -5.97
CA ILE A 164 8.28 10.30 -6.88
C ILE A 164 8.72 11.62 -6.21
N THR A 165 9.88 11.60 -5.58
CA THR A 165 10.62 12.82 -5.19
C THR A 165 11.64 13.15 -6.26
N SER A 166 12.29 14.33 -6.21
CA SER A 166 13.41 14.65 -7.10
C SER A 166 14.54 13.63 -6.96
N GLU A 167 14.81 13.15 -5.75
CA GLU A 167 15.75 12.07 -5.47
C GLU A 167 15.27 10.75 -6.07
N THR A 168 14.00 10.42 -5.90
CA THR A 168 13.37 9.23 -6.50
C THR A 168 13.42 9.28 -8.02
N LEU A 169 13.16 10.43 -8.65
CA LEU A 169 13.30 10.61 -10.10
C LEU A 169 14.73 10.35 -10.55
N SER A 170 15.72 10.91 -9.86
CA SER A 170 17.13 10.66 -10.15
C SER A 170 17.45 9.17 -10.01
N ASN A 171 16.93 8.51 -8.99
CA ASN A 171 17.08 7.07 -8.78
C ASN A 171 16.37 6.26 -9.88
N ILE A 172 15.18 6.66 -10.33
CA ILE A 172 14.46 6.00 -11.44
C ILE A 172 15.27 6.08 -12.73
N TYR A 173 15.82 7.25 -13.07
CA TYR A 173 16.67 7.38 -14.25
C TYR A 173 17.95 6.57 -14.12
N SER A 174 18.57 6.54 -12.95
CA SER A 174 19.73 5.68 -12.68
C SER A 174 19.36 4.20 -12.79
N LEU A 175 18.21 3.79 -12.21
CA LEU A 175 17.69 2.44 -12.30
C LEU A 175 17.29 2.06 -13.74
N ALA A 176 16.78 3.00 -14.55
CA ALA A 176 16.47 2.74 -15.96
C ALA A 176 17.74 2.38 -16.76
N GLY A 177 18.86 3.05 -16.50
CA GLY A 177 20.16 2.66 -17.05
C GLY A 177 20.60 1.25 -16.60
N LEU A 178 20.37 0.92 -15.33
CA LEU A 178 20.66 -0.41 -14.79
C LEU A 178 19.74 -1.50 -15.34
N LEU A 179 18.48 -1.19 -15.64
CA LEU A 179 17.58 -2.13 -16.32
C LEU A 179 18.12 -2.50 -17.70
N ARG A 180 18.69 -1.52 -18.43
CA ARG A 180 19.32 -1.77 -19.69
C ARG A 180 20.53 -2.69 -19.56
N ASP A 181 21.40 -2.40 -18.61
CA ASP A 181 22.53 -3.26 -18.31
C ASP A 181 22.11 -4.69 -17.94
N ALA A 182 21.02 -4.82 -17.17
CA ALA A 182 20.49 -6.13 -16.79
C ALA A 182 19.99 -6.90 -18.03
N VAL A 183 19.30 -6.24 -18.94
CA VAL A 183 18.81 -6.86 -20.19
C VAL A 183 19.95 -7.26 -21.10
N ASP A 184 20.99 -6.43 -21.23
CA ASP A 184 22.14 -6.69 -22.08
C ASP A 184 23.06 -7.79 -21.53
N ASN A 185 23.00 -8.06 -20.22
CA ASN A 185 23.85 -9.06 -19.55
C ASN A 185 23.08 -10.30 -19.07
N ALA A 186 21.74 -10.31 -19.18
CA ALA A 186 20.98 -11.49 -18.77
C ALA A 186 21.17 -12.64 -19.76
N GLU A 187 21.60 -13.78 -19.25
CA GLU A 187 21.87 -14.98 -20.01
C GLU A 187 21.09 -16.18 -19.46
N GLY A 188 20.67 -17.07 -20.35
CA GLY A 188 20.02 -18.31 -19.97
C GLY A 188 20.33 -19.44 -20.92
N GLU A 189 20.45 -20.66 -20.40
CA GLU A 189 20.67 -21.86 -21.22
C GLU A 189 19.48 -22.12 -22.15
N ASP A 190 18.27 -21.82 -21.68
CA ASP A 190 17.02 -22.21 -22.33
C ASP A 190 16.37 -21.08 -23.14
N TYR A 191 16.93 -19.87 -23.11
CA TYR A 191 16.35 -18.72 -23.80
C TYR A 191 17.39 -17.75 -24.37
N VAL A 192 16.90 -16.85 -25.22
CA VAL A 192 17.63 -15.68 -25.71
C VAL A 192 16.74 -14.45 -25.55
N ILE A 193 17.30 -13.37 -24.99
CA ILE A 193 16.66 -12.08 -24.90
C ILE A 193 17.13 -11.20 -26.07
N ALA A 194 16.18 -10.48 -26.70
CA ALA A 194 16.48 -9.42 -27.64
C ALA A 194 15.68 -8.19 -27.31
N VAL A 195 16.34 -7.05 -27.18
CA VAL A 195 15.68 -5.77 -26.93
C VAL A 195 14.91 -5.35 -28.15
N ASN A 196 13.64 -4.95 -27.98
CA ASN A 196 12.81 -4.52 -29.09
C ASN A 196 13.12 -3.06 -29.53
N LYS A 197 13.47 -2.20 -28.57
CA LYS A 197 13.85 -0.80 -28.81
C LYS A 197 15.04 -0.42 -27.94
N ALA A 198 15.91 0.44 -28.46
CA ALA A 198 17.09 0.92 -27.75
C ALA A 198 16.73 1.80 -26.53
N ASP A 199 15.66 2.58 -26.64
CA ASP A 199 15.22 3.50 -25.60
C ASP A 199 14.16 2.85 -24.69
N PRO A 200 14.13 3.23 -23.40
CA PRO A 200 13.08 2.76 -22.50
C PRO A 200 11.72 3.28 -22.93
N ASP A 201 10.71 2.41 -22.82
CA ASP A 201 9.32 2.79 -23.02
C ASP A 201 8.71 3.28 -21.70
N ASN A 202 8.02 4.41 -21.76
CA ASN A 202 7.13 4.85 -20.71
C ASN A 202 5.74 4.32 -20.97
N PHE A 203 5.26 3.42 -20.11
CA PHE A 203 3.87 2.99 -20.12
C PHE A 203 3.03 3.96 -19.28
N GLY A 204 2.53 5.00 -19.95
CA GLY A 204 1.80 6.06 -19.27
C GLY A 204 2.68 6.78 -18.26
N GLN A 205 2.05 7.33 -17.21
CA GLN A 205 2.73 8.09 -16.15
C GLN A 205 3.36 7.22 -15.06
N TYR A 206 3.33 5.89 -15.18
CA TYR A 206 3.47 5.01 -14.01
C TYR A 206 4.55 3.93 -14.11
N SER A 207 5.09 3.67 -15.26
CA SER A 207 6.17 2.69 -15.44
C SER A 207 7.18 3.09 -16.50
N MET A 208 8.41 2.65 -16.30
CA MET A 208 9.51 2.82 -17.25
C MET A 208 10.27 1.51 -17.38
N GLY A 209 10.61 1.11 -18.59
CA GLY A 209 11.38 -0.10 -18.84
C GLY A 209 11.57 -0.43 -20.30
N TYR A 210 11.95 -1.68 -20.55
CA TYR A 210 12.29 -2.17 -21.87
C TYR A 210 11.35 -3.27 -22.33
N ARG A 211 10.98 -3.21 -23.60
CA ARG A 211 10.27 -4.28 -24.29
C ARG A 211 11.25 -5.27 -24.86
N LEU A 212 10.99 -6.54 -24.62
CA LEU A 212 11.88 -7.63 -24.90
C LEU A 212 11.20 -8.69 -25.77
N TRP A 213 11.99 -9.30 -26.64
CA TRP A 213 11.66 -10.59 -27.21
C TRP A 213 12.37 -11.68 -26.42
N LEU A 214 11.61 -12.56 -25.81
CA LEU A 214 12.10 -13.73 -25.10
C LEU A 214 11.85 -14.96 -26.00
N ASN A 215 12.92 -15.54 -26.52
CA ASN A 215 12.85 -16.67 -27.43
C ASN A 215 13.30 -17.93 -26.70
N SER A 216 12.46 -18.97 -26.64
CA SER A 216 12.86 -20.27 -26.13
C SER A 216 13.85 -20.95 -27.06
N ARG A 217 14.88 -21.57 -26.48
CA ARG A 217 15.82 -22.45 -27.23
C ARG A 217 15.30 -23.87 -27.35
N LYS A 218 14.34 -24.27 -26.48
CA LYS A 218 13.75 -25.60 -26.43
C LYS A 218 12.52 -25.76 -27.30
N SER A 219 11.93 -24.66 -27.72
CA SER A 219 10.72 -24.64 -28.56
C SER A 219 10.79 -23.47 -29.52
N SER A 220 9.86 -23.41 -30.46
CA SER A 220 9.68 -22.25 -31.36
C SER A 220 8.94 -21.10 -30.68
N THR A 221 8.71 -21.15 -29.37
CA THR A 221 7.94 -20.13 -28.66
C THR A 221 8.75 -18.84 -28.55
N ARG A 222 8.12 -17.77 -28.99
CA ARG A 222 8.61 -16.40 -28.85
C ARG A 222 7.60 -15.61 -28.06
N MET A 223 8.04 -14.98 -26.98
CA MET A 223 7.20 -14.16 -26.14
C MET A 223 7.62 -12.70 -26.23
N TYR A 224 6.64 -11.81 -26.18
CA TYR A 224 6.86 -10.39 -26.06
C TYR A 224 6.69 -10.03 -24.58
N ALA A 225 7.77 -9.59 -23.96
CA ALA A 225 7.82 -9.28 -22.54
C ALA A 225 8.17 -7.80 -22.30
N TYR A 226 7.88 -7.34 -21.12
CA TYR A 226 8.30 -6.04 -20.62
C TYR A 226 9.05 -6.24 -19.33
N PHE A 227 10.19 -5.56 -19.16
CA PHE A 227 10.97 -5.51 -17.95
C PHE A 227 11.15 -4.08 -17.49
N GLY A 228 10.71 -3.74 -16.30
CA GLY A 228 10.66 -2.36 -15.90
C GLY A 228 10.43 -2.10 -14.42
N ILE A 229 10.25 -0.83 -14.15
CA ILE A 229 9.91 -0.28 -12.83
C ILE A 229 8.50 0.30 -12.90
N ILE A 230 7.65 -0.05 -11.95
CA ILE A 230 6.40 0.65 -11.66
C ILE A 230 6.66 1.59 -10.49
N TYR A 231 6.32 2.87 -10.63
CA TYR A 231 6.55 3.90 -9.61
C TYR A 231 5.29 4.62 -9.14
N SER A 232 4.17 4.38 -9.75
CA SER A 232 2.87 4.84 -9.25
C SER A 232 1.77 4.08 -9.96
N TYR A 233 1.04 3.23 -9.26
CA TYR A 233 -0.17 2.68 -9.82
C TYR A 233 -1.18 2.27 -8.74
N LYS A 234 -2.46 2.56 -9.03
CA LYS A 234 -3.59 2.36 -8.12
C LYS A 234 -3.87 0.89 -7.76
N LYS A 235 -3.29 -0.09 -8.45
CA LYS A 235 -3.63 -1.52 -8.29
C LYS A 235 -2.44 -2.47 -8.33
N SER A 236 -1.21 -1.96 -8.41
CA SER A 236 -0.01 -2.80 -8.46
C SER A 236 1.00 -2.32 -7.44
N PRO A 237 1.75 -3.20 -6.78
CA PRO A 237 2.86 -2.79 -5.94
C PRO A 237 3.87 -2.00 -6.77
N ALA A 238 4.46 -0.96 -6.17
CA ALA A 238 5.58 -0.25 -6.77
C ALA A 238 6.83 -1.13 -6.70
N GLY A 239 7.65 -1.11 -7.75
CA GLY A 239 8.89 -1.88 -7.75
C GLY A 239 9.33 -2.35 -9.13
N VAL A 240 10.27 -3.28 -9.14
CA VAL A 240 10.79 -3.92 -10.36
C VAL A 240 9.88 -5.08 -10.74
N PHE A 241 9.56 -5.20 -12.02
CA PHE A 241 8.69 -6.27 -12.51
C PHE A 241 9.03 -6.73 -13.93
N ALA A 242 8.66 -7.96 -14.22
CA ALA A 242 8.58 -8.49 -15.57
C ALA A 242 7.12 -8.81 -15.93
N GLU A 243 6.73 -8.57 -17.16
CA GLU A 243 5.34 -8.72 -17.61
C GLU A 243 5.27 -9.34 -18.99
N ILE A 244 4.26 -10.18 -19.20
CA ILE A 244 3.75 -10.53 -20.54
C ILE A 244 2.27 -10.22 -20.60
N ASP A 245 1.78 -9.75 -21.74
CA ASP A 245 0.36 -9.50 -21.99
C ASP A 245 -0.22 -10.49 -23.00
N GLU A 246 -1.53 -10.77 -22.84
CA GLU A 246 -2.27 -11.68 -23.72
C GLU A 246 -2.33 -11.18 -25.18
N PRO A 247 -2.62 -9.89 -25.46
CA PRO A 247 -2.70 -9.39 -26.84
C PRO A 247 -1.44 -9.64 -27.67
N SER A 248 -0.27 -9.51 -27.03
CA SER A 248 1.04 -9.69 -27.70
C SER A 248 1.50 -11.15 -27.71
N ASN A 249 0.89 -12.03 -26.89
CA ASN A 249 1.35 -13.41 -26.67
C ASN A 249 0.23 -14.45 -26.86
N LYS A 250 -0.72 -14.20 -27.77
CA LYS A 250 -1.94 -15.03 -27.96
C LYS A 250 -1.67 -16.52 -28.04
N ASP A 251 -0.59 -16.91 -28.70
CA ASP A 251 -0.29 -18.33 -28.97
C ASP A 251 0.23 -19.09 -27.75
N CYS A 252 0.75 -18.40 -26.74
CA CYS A 252 1.35 -19.03 -25.56
C CYS A 252 0.80 -18.55 -24.23
N PHE A 253 0.11 -17.40 -24.17
CA PHE A 253 -0.32 -16.77 -22.91
C PHE A 253 -1.13 -17.71 -22.01
N ALA A 254 -2.16 -18.35 -22.56
CA ALA A 254 -3.02 -19.27 -21.80
C ALA A 254 -2.22 -20.47 -21.25
N ARG A 255 -1.27 -20.99 -22.03
CA ARG A 255 -0.38 -22.08 -21.62
C ARG A 255 0.57 -21.61 -20.50
N VAL A 256 1.23 -20.46 -20.65
CA VAL A 256 2.09 -19.87 -19.61
C VAL A 256 1.28 -19.66 -18.33
N LYS A 257 0.12 -19.03 -18.41
CA LYS A 257 -0.74 -18.77 -17.24
C LYS A 257 -1.13 -20.05 -16.49
N LYS A 258 -1.42 -21.12 -17.22
CA LYS A 258 -1.79 -22.42 -16.65
C LYS A 258 -0.62 -23.12 -15.95
N ASN A 259 0.58 -23.02 -16.53
CA ASN A 259 1.73 -23.84 -16.13
C ASN A 259 2.74 -23.05 -15.27
N LEU A 260 2.53 -21.75 -15.08
CA LEU A 260 3.43 -20.90 -14.31
C LEU A 260 3.45 -21.33 -12.84
N ALA A 261 4.62 -21.72 -12.37
CA ALA A 261 4.87 -22.07 -10.99
C ALA A 261 5.82 -21.01 -10.41
N VAL A 262 5.26 -20.03 -9.71
CA VAL A 262 6.01 -18.90 -9.14
C VAL A 262 6.60 -19.33 -7.80
N PRO A 263 7.93 -19.21 -7.60
CA PRO A 263 8.55 -19.49 -6.32
C PRO A 263 8.15 -18.44 -5.26
N ALA A 264 8.31 -18.79 -3.99
CA ALA A 264 7.88 -17.94 -2.87
C ALA A 264 8.61 -16.57 -2.78
N ASP A 265 9.74 -16.45 -3.43
CA ASP A 265 10.57 -15.24 -3.44
C ASP A 265 10.35 -14.36 -4.68
N ILE A 266 9.29 -14.63 -5.44
CA ILE A 266 8.72 -13.75 -6.48
C ILE A 266 7.26 -13.52 -6.15
N GLU A 267 6.80 -12.28 -6.20
CA GLU A 267 5.39 -11.95 -6.08
C GLU A 267 4.76 -11.93 -7.48
N TRP A 268 3.56 -12.48 -7.62
CA TRP A 268 2.85 -12.37 -8.89
C TRP A 268 1.44 -11.83 -8.70
N SER A 269 0.89 -11.18 -9.72
CA SER A 269 -0.44 -10.61 -9.69
C SER A 269 -1.29 -11.14 -10.83
N ASP A 270 -2.47 -11.64 -10.49
CA ASP A 270 -3.55 -12.03 -11.39
C ASP A 270 -4.71 -11.01 -11.47
N GLN A 271 -4.55 -9.87 -10.82
CA GLN A 271 -5.56 -8.80 -10.75
C GLN A 271 -5.96 -8.24 -12.12
N ALA A 272 -5.12 -8.45 -13.14
CA ALA A 272 -5.42 -8.12 -14.52
C ALA A 272 -5.43 -9.42 -15.35
N PRO A 273 -6.61 -9.97 -15.73
CA PRO A 273 -6.70 -11.28 -16.36
C PRO A 273 -5.93 -11.44 -17.67
N SER A 274 -5.65 -10.32 -18.36
CA SER A 274 -4.87 -10.28 -19.60
C SER A 274 -3.38 -10.00 -19.42
N PHE A 275 -2.88 -10.03 -18.18
CA PHE A 275 -1.47 -9.82 -17.87
C PHE A 275 -0.96 -10.86 -16.89
N ILE A 276 0.30 -11.25 -17.06
CA ILE A 276 1.08 -11.97 -16.07
C ILE A 276 2.20 -11.04 -15.66
N LYS A 277 2.20 -10.63 -14.38
CA LYS A 277 3.21 -9.74 -13.81
C LYS A 277 3.94 -10.45 -12.68
N LEU A 278 5.24 -10.51 -12.79
CA LEU A 278 6.16 -11.06 -11.78
C LEU A 278 6.88 -9.88 -11.14
N PHE A 279 6.75 -9.71 -9.84
CA PHE A 279 7.32 -8.60 -9.09
C PHE A 279 8.51 -9.06 -8.25
N MET A 280 9.53 -8.22 -8.20
CA MET A 280 10.57 -8.35 -7.18
C MET A 280 9.95 -8.08 -5.80
N PRO A 281 10.12 -8.99 -4.82
CA PRO A 281 9.59 -8.79 -3.47
C PRO A 281 10.05 -7.47 -2.85
N GLN A 282 9.19 -6.85 -2.05
CA GLN A 282 9.48 -5.54 -1.45
C GLN A 282 10.77 -5.51 -0.62
N GLU A 283 11.08 -6.59 0.07
CA GLU A 283 12.36 -6.72 0.80
C GLU A 283 13.58 -6.66 -0.12
N LYS A 284 13.48 -7.32 -1.30
CA LYS A 284 14.54 -7.25 -2.32
C LYS A 284 14.62 -5.84 -2.95
N VAL A 285 13.48 -5.16 -3.16
CA VAL A 285 13.45 -3.76 -3.65
C VAL A 285 14.07 -2.80 -2.65
N GLN A 286 13.79 -2.94 -1.35
CA GLN A 286 14.43 -2.14 -0.30
C GLN A 286 15.93 -2.36 -0.28
N LYS A 287 16.38 -3.61 -0.35
CA LYS A 287 17.81 -3.95 -0.44
C LYS A 287 18.46 -3.38 -1.70
N LEU A 288 17.76 -3.44 -2.84
CA LEU A 288 18.20 -2.83 -4.10
C LEU A 288 18.46 -1.34 -3.92
N ASN A 289 17.53 -0.61 -3.32
CA ASN A 289 17.64 0.83 -3.11
C ASN A 289 18.77 1.24 -2.16
N GLN A 290 19.17 0.36 -1.25
CA GLN A 290 20.24 0.59 -0.26
C GLN A 290 21.61 0.08 -0.73
N SER A 291 21.68 -0.59 -1.86
CA SER A 291 22.90 -1.23 -2.35
C SER A 291 23.69 -0.30 -3.27
N ASP A 292 24.98 -0.56 -3.39
CA ASP A 292 25.82 0.09 -4.38
C ASP A 292 25.46 -0.36 -5.82
N LEU A 293 25.94 0.40 -6.79
CA LEU A 293 25.64 0.22 -8.21
C LEU A 293 25.93 -1.19 -8.73
N SER A 294 27.01 -1.81 -8.25
CA SER A 294 27.44 -3.14 -8.73
C SER A 294 26.51 -4.24 -8.22
N VAL A 295 26.03 -4.09 -6.98
CA VAL A 295 25.05 -5.00 -6.35
C VAL A 295 23.68 -4.80 -6.99
N GLN A 296 23.27 -3.55 -7.23
CA GLN A 296 22.01 -3.26 -7.93
C GLN A 296 21.94 -3.93 -9.30
N LYS A 297 23.02 -3.82 -10.10
CA LYS A 297 23.11 -4.48 -11.41
C LYS A 297 22.93 -6.00 -11.29
N LYS A 298 23.65 -6.64 -10.39
CA LYS A 298 23.55 -8.08 -10.17
C LYS A 298 22.14 -8.50 -9.74
N MET A 299 21.52 -7.74 -8.84
CA MET A 299 20.17 -8.06 -8.37
C MET A 299 19.12 -7.93 -9.48
N LEU A 300 19.22 -6.91 -10.33
CA LEU A 300 18.31 -6.71 -11.46
C LEU A 300 18.49 -7.79 -12.52
N THR A 301 19.75 -8.12 -12.86
CA THR A 301 20.06 -9.19 -13.82
C THR A 301 19.52 -10.54 -13.33
N ALA A 302 19.83 -10.92 -12.09
CA ALA A 302 19.37 -12.19 -11.52
C ALA A 302 17.84 -12.29 -11.48
N PHE A 303 17.15 -11.20 -11.11
CA PHE A 303 15.68 -11.16 -11.12
C PHE A 303 15.11 -11.32 -12.53
N LEU A 304 15.68 -10.64 -13.53
CA LEU A 304 15.27 -10.80 -14.93
C LEU A 304 15.48 -12.22 -15.43
N GLU A 305 16.65 -12.81 -15.16
CA GLU A 305 16.99 -14.19 -15.53
C GLU A 305 15.99 -15.19 -14.94
N GLU A 306 15.67 -15.04 -13.65
CA GLU A 306 14.69 -15.88 -12.97
C GLU A 306 13.29 -15.74 -13.59
N CYS A 307 12.83 -14.51 -13.87
CA CYS A 307 11.55 -14.29 -14.55
C CYS A 307 11.51 -14.89 -15.96
N CYS A 308 12.58 -14.72 -16.73
CA CYS A 308 12.67 -15.28 -18.07
C CYS A 308 12.63 -16.80 -18.06
N GLN A 309 13.36 -17.43 -17.13
CA GLN A 309 13.36 -18.88 -16.98
C GLN A 309 11.97 -19.41 -16.62
N LEU A 310 11.28 -18.79 -15.66
CA LEU A 310 9.92 -19.17 -15.27
C LEU A 310 8.93 -19.09 -16.45
N LEU A 311 8.98 -18.00 -17.21
CA LEU A 311 8.10 -17.79 -18.37
C LEU A 311 8.37 -18.82 -19.47
N VAL A 312 9.65 -19.10 -19.76
CA VAL A 312 10.06 -20.09 -20.76
C VAL A 312 9.67 -21.51 -20.33
N ASP A 313 9.92 -21.87 -19.08
CA ASP A 313 9.55 -23.19 -18.56
C ASP A 313 8.03 -23.40 -18.60
N ALA A 314 7.26 -22.38 -18.24
CA ALA A 314 5.80 -22.43 -18.33
C ALA A 314 5.30 -22.53 -19.79
N SER A 315 6.02 -21.90 -20.72
CA SER A 315 5.68 -21.94 -22.14
C SER A 315 6.01 -23.26 -22.84
N ASN A 316 6.95 -24.04 -22.27
CA ASN A 316 7.40 -25.31 -22.85
C ASN A 316 6.61 -26.54 -22.33
N LYS A 317 5.80 -26.38 -21.29
CA LYS A 317 4.87 -27.40 -20.76
C LYS A 317 3.55 -27.38 -21.49
#